data_851efcf4d6c1411f850646b70c7d7542
#
_entry.id   851efcf4d6c1411f850646b70c7d7542
#
_cell.length_a   1.000
_cell.length_b   1.000
_cell.length_c   1.000
_cell.angle_alpha   90.00
_cell.angle_beta   90.00
_cell.angle_gamma   90.00
#
_symmetry.space_group_name_H-M   'P 1'
#
loop_
_entity.id
_entity.type
_entity.pdbx_description
1 polymer ?
#
loop_
_entity_poly.entity_id
_entity_poly.type
_entity_poly.pdbx_seq_one_letter_code
_entity_poly.pdbx_strand_id
1 'polypeptide(L)'
;MTGRFAPTPSGRMHIGNVYAMLGAWLSARKTGDSIRLRIEDIDEPRVVPGAAETMMHDLGWLGLDWDGEPVFQSARHTLYQEALNLLTNLNIDEISDTISTIGIGSYDSDSYGTTANNIINTPGATPLIYPCFCSRADIRAASAPQEGDRFTVYPGTCHRLIANDPQRVKQRLASGDRHSLRIATTDTTIAFHDEVFGNQHYNLAQDIGDTIVRRSDGIYSYQLAVTVDDLDMGITDIVRGRDLLRSNALQIYIRKALIAAGFQSSEPADAAISYAHLPLIDNAAGQRLAKRERSLDLGILTAHGVTAQQIIGYCAWLLGLQGNPEHTKPQPMNAAEALGEFSWSAVRANTSDRVLDQAEFNAYFGL
;
A
#
# COMPACT_ATOMS: atom_id res chain seq x y z
N MET A 1 -1.42 10.88 -15.69
CA MET A 1 -1.09 10.00 -14.53
C MET A 1 -1.99 8.77 -14.56
N THR A 2 -1.71 7.74 -13.76
CA THR A 2 -2.56 6.54 -13.66
C THR A 2 -2.82 6.24 -12.18
N GLY A 3 -4.08 6.33 -11.76
CA GLY A 3 -4.52 5.94 -10.42
C GLY A 3 -4.86 4.45 -10.32
N ARG A 4 -5.20 3.98 -9.11
CA ARG A 4 -5.69 2.61 -8.94
C ARG A 4 -6.68 2.47 -7.79
N PHE A 5 -7.64 1.56 -7.96
CA PHE A 5 -8.33 0.85 -6.90
C PHE A 5 -7.52 -0.38 -6.50
N ALA A 6 -7.42 -0.65 -5.21
CA ALA A 6 -6.65 -1.78 -4.69
C ALA A 6 -7.39 -2.49 -3.52
N PRO A 7 -8.61 -3.01 -3.76
CA PRO A 7 -9.37 -3.68 -2.72
C PRO A 7 -8.87 -5.10 -2.44
N THR A 8 -8.87 -5.50 -1.15
CA THR A 8 -8.68 -6.89 -0.74
C THR A 8 -10.04 -7.58 -0.65
N PRO A 9 -10.29 -8.70 -1.38
CA PRO A 9 -11.59 -9.36 -1.43
C PRO A 9 -11.83 -10.25 -0.19
N SER A 10 -11.82 -9.64 0.98
CA SER A 10 -11.97 -10.30 2.29
C SER A 10 -13.38 -10.15 2.89
N GLY A 11 -14.39 -9.96 2.04
CA GLY A 11 -15.80 -9.74 2.33
C GLY A 11 -16.34 -8.55 1.56
N ARG A 12 -17.56 -8.11 1.87
CA ARG A 12 -18.15 -6.93 1.25
C ARG A 12 -17.41 -5.65 1.63
N MET A 13 -17.54 -4.63 0.77
CA MET A 13 -17.04 -3.29 1.06
C MET A 13 -17.85 -2.66 2.20
N HIS A 14 -17.20 -1.80 2.95
CA HIS A 14 -17.81 -0.93 3.94
C HIS A 14 -17.50 0.54 3.60
N ILE A 15 -18.14 1.46 4.28
CA ILE A 15 -18.01 2.91 4.04
C ILE A 15 -16.53 3.35 3.97
N GLY A 16 -15.65 2.81 4.82
CA GLY A 16 -14.22 3.15 4.78
C GLY A 16 -13.51 2.72 3.49
N ASN A 17 -13.93 1.61 2.86
CA ASN A 17 -13.42 1.22 1.55
C ASN A 17 -13.91 2.19 0.47
N VAL A 18 -15.21 2.51 0.48
CA VAL A 18 -15.79 3.45 -0.49
C VAL A 18 -15.16 4.82 -0.38
N TYR A 19 -14.94 5.31 0.84
CA TYR A 19 -14.27 6.57 1.10
C TYR A 19 -12.87 6.64 0.46
N ALA A 20 -12.05 5.60 0.66
CA ALA A 20 -10.71 5.56 0.07
C ALA A 20 -10.76 5.43 -1.47
N MET A 21 -11.69 4.62 -2.00
CA MET A 21 -11.85 4.43 -3.44
C MET A 21 -12.43 5.67 -4.11
N LEU A 22 -13.38 6.35 -3.47
CA LEU A 22 -13.88 7.63 -3.95
C LEU A 22 -12.74 8.66 -4.05
N GLY A 23 -11.90 8.78 -3.02
CA GLY A 23 -10.73 9.66 -3.06
C GLY A 23 -9.77 9.35 -4.21
N ALA A 24 -9.49 8.06 -4.46
CA ALA A 24 -8.65 7.63 -5.58
C ALA A 24 -9.29 7.93 -6.94
N TRP A 25 -10.59 7.68 -7.08
CA TRP A 25 -11.33 7.98 -8.31
C TRP A 25 -11.37 9.47 -8.61
N LEU A 26 -11.66 10.27 -7.59
CA LEU A 26 -11.72 11.74 -7.72
C LEU A 26 -10.38 12.33 -8.12
N SER A 27 -9.28 11.84 -7.53
CA SER A 27 -7.92 12.27 -7.89
C SER A 27 -7.63 12.03 -9.36
N ALA A 28 -7.79 10.78 -9.83
CA ALA A 28 -7.52 10.42 -11.21
C ALA A 28 -8.46 11.11 -12.19
N ARG A 29 -9.76 11.08 -11.96
CA ARG A 29 -10.75 11.64 -12.90
C ARG A 29 -10.77 13.18 -12.95
N LYS A 30 -10.31 13.87 -11.89
CA LYS A 30 -10.22 15.36 -11.89
C LYS A 30 -9.24 15.87 -12.94
N THR A 31 -8.19 15.12 -13.20
CA THR A 31 -7.18 15.45 -14.22
C THR A 31 -7.43 14.76 -15.55
N GLY A 32 -8.50 13.97 -15.66
CA GLY A 32 -8.83 13.19 -16.85
C GLY A 32 -7.94 11.97 -17.05
N ASP A 33 -7.29 11.53 -15.99
CA ASP A 33 -6.34 10.41 -15.99
C ASP A 33 -7.05 9.05 -15.91
N SER A 34 -6.33 7.99 -16.25
CA SER A 34 -6.82 6.62 -16.11
C SER A 34 -6.79 6.15 -14.65
N ILE A 35 -7.66 5.19 -14.34
CA ILE A 35 -7.68 4.48 -13.06
C ILE A 35 -7.80 2.98 -13.31
N ARG A 36 -6.93 2.18 -12.70
CA ARG A 36 -6.87 0.72 -12.85
C ARG A 36 -7.49 0.03 -11.66
N LEU A 37 -8.03 -1.16 -11.86
CA LEU A 37 -8.51 -2.01 -10.77
C LEU A 37 -7.54 -3.16 -10.52
N ARG A 38 -7.03 -3.27 -9.29
CA ARG A 38 -6.21 -4.38 -8.80
C ARG A 38 -6.90 -5.04 -7.62
N ILE A 39 -7.22 -6.31 -7.75
CA ILE A 39 -7.76 -7.14 -6.67
C ILE A 39 -6.59 -7.72 -5.88
N GLU A 40 -6.50 -7.37 -4.59
CA GLU A 40 -5.39 -7.79 -3.71
C GLU A 40 -5.74 -9.11 -2.98
N ASP A 41 -5.71 -10.21 -3.73
CA ASP A 41 -6.10 -11.57 -3.33
C ASP A 41 -4.92 -12.52 -3.08
N ILE A 42 -3.71 -12.00 -2.87
CA ILE A 42 -2.49 -12.78 -2.68
C ILE A 42 -2.49 -13.62 -1.39
N ASP A 43 -3.19 -13.18 -0.34
CA ASP A 43 -3.34 -13.90 0.93
C ASP A 43 -4.62 -14.75 0.90
N GLU A 44 -4.57 -15.86 0.13
CA GLU A 44 -5.70 -16.75 -0.13
C GLU A 44 -6.57 -17.09 1.09
N PRO A 45 -6.01 -17.39 2.29
CA PRO A 45 -6.82 -17.66 3.48
C PRO A 45 -7.75 -16.51 3.91
N ARG A 46 -7.52 -15.31 3.43
CA ARG A 46 -8.35 -14.13 3.72
C ARG A 46 -9.37 -13.81 2.63
N VAL A 47 -9.25 -14.46 1.48
CA VAL A 47 -10.15 -14.26 0.34
C VAL A 47 -11.49 -14.95 0.62
N VAL A 48 -12.58 -14.21 0.40
CA VAL A 48 -13.94 -14.74 0.47
C VAL A 48 -14.41 -15.01 -0.96
N PRO A 49 -14.84 -16.24 -1.29
CA PRO A 49 -15.35 -16.55 -2.62
C PRO A 49 -16.48 -15.61 -3.06
N GLY A 50 -16.40 -15.08 -4.29
CA GLY A 50 -17.37 -14.15 -4.85
C GLY A 50 -17.23 -12.69 -4.37
N ALA A 51 -16.30 -12.40 -3.45
CA ALA A 51 -16.14 -11.05 -2.93
C ALA A 51 -15.57 -10.07 -3.96
N ALA A 52 -14.67 -10.54 -4.84
CA ALA A 52 -14.11 -9.69 -5.90
C ALA A 52 -15.19 -9.23 -6.88
N GLU A 53 -16.03 -10.16 -7.35
CA GLU A 53 -17.15 -9.87 -8.25
C GLU A 53 -18.17 -8.92 -7.58
N THR A 54 -18.44 -9.15 -6.30
CA THR A 54 -19.33 -8.26 -5.53
C THR A 54 -18.76 -6.85 -5.42
N MET A 55 -17.44 -6.72 -5.16
CA MET A 55 -16.78 -5.42 -5.10
C MET A 55 -16.81 -4.68 -6.44
N MET A 56 -16.58 -5.37 -7.54
CA MET A 56 -16.67 -4.80 -8.88
C MET A 56 -18.10 -4.32 -9.19
N HIS A 57 -19.10 -5.13 -8.86
CA HIS A 57 -20.51 -4.74 -8.98
C HIS A 57 -20.82 -3.50 -8.12
N ASP A 58 -20.40 -3.49 -6.87
CA ASP A 58 -20.62 -2.38 -5.93
C ASP A 58 -19.96 -1.08 -6.43
N LEU A 59 -18.72 -1.14 -6.97
CA LEU A 59 -18.04 0.01 -7.60
C LEU A 59 -18.85 0.57 -8.77
N GLY A 60 -19.30 -0.30 -9.68
CA GLY A 60 -20.15 0.12 -10.82
C GLY A 60 -21.47 0.74 -10.37
N TRP A 61 -22.13 0.16 -9.35
CA TRP A 61 -23.36 0.70 -8.77
C TRP A 61 -23.15 2.08 -8.13
N LEU A 62 -21.97 2.33 -7.51
CA LEU A 62 -21.59 3.63 -6.95
C LEU A 62 -21.22 4.67 -8.02
N GLY A 63 -21.09 4.26 -9.30
CA GLY A 63 -20.62 5.11 -10.38
C GLY A 63 -19.09 5.33 -10.39
N LEU A 64 -18.34 4.43 -9.76
CA LEU A 64 -16.88 4.45 -9.72
C LEU A 64 -16.34 3.47 -10.76
N ASP A 65 -16.16 3.95 -11.98
CA ASP A 65 -15.61 3.19 -13.10
C ASP A 65 -14.08 3.04 -13.04
N TRP A 66 -13.55 2.09 -13.80
CA TRP A 66 -12.11 1.90 -14.00
C TRP A 66 -11.80 1.57 -15.46
N ASP A 67 -10.53 1.68 -15.85
CA ASP A 67 -10.06 1.47 -17.20
C ASP A 67 -9.34 0.13 -17.34
N GLY A 68 -9.66 -0.60 -18.40
CA GLY A 68 -9.06 -1.89 -18.74
C GLY A 68 -9.55 -3.04 -17.87
N GLU A 69 -8.89 -4.19 -18.03
CA GLU A 69 -9.24 -5.41 -17.31
C GLU A 69 -8.75 -5.38 -15.85
N PRO A 70 -9.51 -5.94 -14.90
CA PRO A 70 -9.06 -6.10 -13.53
C PRO A 70 -7.81 -6.99 -13.43
N VAL A 71 -6.86 -6.58 -12.61
CA VAL A 71 -5.64 -7.34 -12.32
C VAL A 71 -5.80 -8.05 -10.98
N PHE A 72 -5.50 -9.35 -10.92
CA PHE A 72 -5.55 -10.17 -9.71
C PHE A 72 -4.15 -10.51 -9.23
N GLN A 73 -3.82 -10.21 -7.99
CA GLN A 73 -2.48 -10.49 -7.43
C GLN A 73 -2.16 -11.98 -7.39
N SER A 74 -3.15 -12.83 -7.15
CA SER A 74 -2.98 -14.30 -7.16
C SER A 74 -2.47 -14.86 -8.48
N ALA A 75 -2.72 -14.18 -9.60
CA ALA A 75 -2.23 -14.56 -10.93
C ALA A 75 -0.79 -14.08 -11.21
N ARG A 76 -0.13 -13.34 -10.29
CA ARG A 76 1.12 -12.61 -10.55
C ARG A 76 2.34 -13.17 -9.82
N HIS A 77 2.27 -14.39 -9.30
CA HIS A 77 3.37 -15.02 -8.54
C HIS A 77 4.71 -15.01 -9.28
N THR A 78 4.71 -15.27 -10.60
CA THR A 78 5.92 -15.25 -11.42
C THR A 78 6.58 -13.88 -11.43
N LEU A 79 5.80 -12.81 -11.55
CA LEU A 79 6.29 -11.43 -11.53
C LEU A 79 6.92 -11.07 -10.17
N TYR A 80 6.28 -11.47 -9.07
CA TYR A 80 6.84 -11.23 -7.73
C TYR A 80 8.11 -12.03 -7.47
N GLN A 81 8.20 -13.26 -8.01
CA GLN A 81 9.41 -14.05 -7.91
C GLN A 81 10.56 -13.43 -8.72
N GLU A 82 10.28 -12.93 -9.91
CA GLU A 82 11.25 -12.22 -10.74
C GLU A 82 11.77 -10.97 -10.03
N ALA A 83 10.89 -10.12 -9.51
CA ALA A 83 11.23 -8.94 -8.74
C ALA A 83 12.08 -9.30 -7.51
N LEU A 84 11.71 -10.34 -6.77
CA LEU A 84 12.50 -10.80 -5.62
C LEU A 84 13.88 -11.31 -6.04
N ASN A 85 14.01 -12.02 -7.16
CA ASN A 85 15.29 -12.49 -7.68
C ASN A 85 16.20 -11.31 -8.04
N LEU A 86 15.65 -10.26 -8.68
CA LEU A 86 16.42 -9.05 -8.99
C LEU A 86 16.94 -8.40 -7.71
N LEU A 87 16.08 -8.18 -6.71
CA LEU A 87 16.49 -7.60 -5.41
C LEU A 87 17.50 -8.47 -4.67
N THR A 88 17.44 -9.79 -4.83
CA THR A 88 18.36 -10.74 -4.18
C THR A 88 19.79 -10.62 -4.73
N ASN A 89 19.95 -10.13 -5.94
CA ASN A 89 21.27 -9.92 -6.57
C ASN A 89 21.94 -8.60 -6.18
N LEU A 90 21.28 -7.73 -5.41
CA LEU A 90 21.80 -6.46 -4.97
C LEU A 90 22.41 -6.52 -3.57
N ASN A 91 23.41 -5.66 -3.32
CA ASN A 91 23.96 -5.38 -2.01
C ASN A 91 23.46 -4.02 -1.48
N ILE A 92 23.47 -3.84 -0.16
CA ILE A 92 23.02 -2.60 0.49
C ILE A 92 23.82 -1.38 0.00
N ASP A 93 25.14 -1.52 -0.19
CA ASP A 93 26.01 -0.41 -0.59
C ASP A 93 25.64 0.12 -1.98
N GLU A 94 25.33 -0.78 -2.93
CA GLU A 94 24.89 -0.43 -4.29
C GLU A 94 23.59 0.39 -4.28
N ILE A 95 22.68 0.10 -3.35
CA ILE A 95 21.43 0.82 -3.21
C ILE A 95 21.62 2.17 -2.50
N SER A 96 22.50 2.25 -1.51
CA SER A 96 22.76 3.50 -0.78
C SER A 96 23.30 4.58 -1.72
N ASP A 97 24.23 4.22 -2.61
CA ASP A 97 24.77 5.11 -3.63
C ASP A 97 23.69 5.55 -4.63
N THR A 98 22.87 4.61 -5.08
CA THR A 98 21.77 4.87 -6.00
C THR A 98 20.70 5.80 -5.40
N ILE A 99 20.30 5.60 -4.15
CA ILE A 99 19.30 6.46 -3.48
C ILE A 99 19.84 7.87 -3.27
N SER A 100 21.14 8.01 -2.98
CA SER A 100 21.78 9.31 -2.83
C SER A 100 21.91 10.06 -4.15
N THR A 101 21.99 9.35 -5.27
CA THR A 101 22.24 9.89 -6.62
C THR A 101 20.94 10.18 -7.40
N ILE A 102 19.84 9.49 -7.14
CA ILE A 102 18.54 9.67 -7.84
C ILE A 102 17.82 10.98 -7.44
N GLY A 103 18.56 11.96 -6.93
CA GLY A 103 18.13 13.35 -6.92
C GLY A 103 18.40 14.11 -8.22
N ILE A 104 19.29 13.62 -9.12
CA ILE A 104 19.70 14.36 -10.34
C ILE A 104 20.31 13.38 -11.37
N GLY A 105 19.60 13.11 -12.48
CA GLY A 105 20.14 12.91 -13.84
C GLY A 105 20.91 11.64 -14.21
N SER A 106 20.44 11.00 -15.28
CA SER A 106 21.07 10.13 -16.30
C SER A 106 21.79 8.85 -15.90
N TYR A 107 21.30 7.74 -16.45
CA TYR A 107 21.89 6.39 -16.41
C TYR A 107 22.59 6.00 -17.71
N ASP A 108 23.76 5.38 -17.59
CA ASP A 108 24.44 4.59 -18.64
C ASP A 108 24.20 3.10 -18.37
N SER A 109 23.79 2.35 -19.41
CA SER A 109 23.13 1.04 -19.31
C SER A 109 24.00 -0.21 -19.52
N ASP A 110 25.31 -0.16 -19.35
CA ASP A 110 26.20 -1.24 -19.82
C ASP A 110 27.05 -1.94 -18.74
N SER A 111 26.43 -2.55 -17.71
CA SER A 111 27.16 -3.59 -16.97
C SER A 111 26.31 -4.36 -15.95
N TYR A 112 25.47 -5.32 -16.36
CA TYR A 112 24.86 -6.27 -15.43
C TYR A 112 24.83 -7.70 -16.00
N GLY A 113 25.65 -8.55 -15.41
CA GLY A 113 25.59 -9.99 -15.60
C GLY A 113 26.35 -10.72 -14.53
N THR A 114 25.65 -11.25 -13.53
CA THR A 114 26.10 -12.45 -12.83
C THR A 114 24.99 -13.08 -11.98
N THR A 115 24.97 -14.39 -11.98
CA THR A 115 23.98 -15.35 -11.51
C THR A 115 23.82 -15.45 -9.98
N ALA A 116 22.62 -15.79 -9.53
CA ALA A 116 22.07 -15.84 -8.17
C ALA A 116 22.82 -16.64 -7.08
N ASN A 117 23.97 -17.26 -7.36
CA ASN A 117 24.71 -18.09 -6.41
C ASN A 117 25.82 -17.34 -5.62
N ASN A 118 25.99 -16.04 -5.80
CA ASN A 118 27.14 -15.31 -5.25
C ASN A 118 26.87 -14.50 -3.97
N ILE A 119 25.65 -14.40 -3.50
CA ILE A 119 25.22 -13.42 -2.48
C ILE A 119 25.84 -13.64 -1.09
N ILE A 120 26.24 -14.87 -0.76
CA ILE A 120 26.86 -15.20 0.56
C ILE A 120 28.40 -15.34 0.45
N ASN A 121 28.99 -15.11 -0.71
CA ASN A 121 30.40 -15.42 -0.97
C ASN A 121 31.32 -14.21 -1.10
N THR A 122 30.82 -12.99 -1.11
CA THR A 122 31.67 -11.79 -1.14
C THR A 122 31.98 -11.35 0.30
N PRO A 123 33.21 -11.45 0.77
CA PRO A 123 33.56 -11.00 2.11
C PRO A 123 33.35 -9.49 2.24
N GLY A 124 32.50 -9.10 3.18
CA GLY A 124 32.24 -7.70 3.52
C GLY A 124 30.99 -7.07 2.88
N ALA A 125 30.36 -7.69 1.86
CA ALA A 125 29.12 -7.17 1.28
C ALA A 125 27.89 -7.63 2.08
N THR A 126 27.01 -6.71 2.42
CA THR A 126 25.74 -7.02 3.09
C THR A 126 24.64 -7.19 2.04
N PRO A 127 24.01 -8.38 1.93
CA PRO A 127 22.97 -8.61 0.93
C PRO A 127 21.73 -7.76 1.22
N LEU A 128 21.11 -7.21 0.18
CA LEU A 128 19.86 -6.46 0.29
C LEU A 128 18.71 -7.36 0.78
N ILE A 129 18.63 -8.58 0.25
CA ILE A 129 17.65 -9.58 0.69
C ILE A 129 18.34 -10.68 1.48
N TYR A 130 17.81 -11.00 2.65
CA TYR A 130 18.40 -11.99 3.53
C TYR A 130 17.39 -12.89 4.25
N PRO A 131 17.80 -14.14 4.64
CA PRO A 131 16.94 -15.05 5.38
C PRO A 131 16.77 -14.62 6.84
N CYS A 132 15.53 -14.63 7.31
CA CYS A 132 15.17 -14.35 8.69
C CYS A 132 14.49 -15.55 9.33
N PHE A 133 15.07 -16.05 10.42
CA PHE A 133 14.62 -17.22 11.16
C PHE A 133 13.81 -16.87 12.43
N CYS A 134 13.38 -15.63 12.56
CA CYS A 134 12.60 -15.15 13.70
C CYS A 134 11.18 -15.76 13.72
N SER A 135 10.50 -15.64 14.86
CA SER A 135 9.20 -16.27 15.10
C SER A 135 8.04 -15.62 14.29
N ARG A 136 6.87 -16.28 14.35
CA ARG A 136 5.63 -15.82 13.70
C ARG A 136 5.14 -14.43 14.15
N ALA A 137 5.56 -13.95 15.32
CA ALA A 137 5.22 -12.61 15.78
C ALA A 137 5.76 -11.54 14.84
N ASP A 138 6.97 -11.77 14.30
CA ASP A 138 7.61 -10.87 13.33
C ASP A 138 6.93 -10.92 11.97
N ILE A 139 6.32 -12.07 11.62
CA ILE A 139 5.59 -12.27 10.37
C ILE A 139 4.30 -11.44 10.31
N ARG A 140 3.62 -11.27 11.46
CA ARG A 140 2.40 -10.46 11.55
C ARG A 140 2.65 -8.99 11.25
N ALA A 141 3.84 -8.49 11.52
CA ALA A 141 4.24 -7.13 11.16
C ALA A 141 4.39 -6.92 9.64
N ALA A 142 4.48 -8.02 8.86
CA ALA A 142 4.59 -7.96 7.39
C ALA A 142 3.24 -7.89 6.66
N SER A 143 2.15 -8.24 7.32
CA SER A 143 0.81 -8.10 6.73
C SER A 143 0.32 -6.67 6.94
N ALA A 144 0.04 -5.95 5.86
CA ALA A 144 -0.45 -4.58 5.80
C ALA A 144 -0.14 -3.75 7.07
N PRO A 145 0.81 -2.84 7.03
CA PRO A 145 1.18 -2.06 8.20
C PRO A 145 -0.04 -1.29 8.69
N GLN A 146 -0.32 -1.43 9.97
CA GLN A 146 -1.32 -0.62 10.65
C GLN A 146 -0.57 0.39 11.50
N GLU A 147 -0.71 1.68 11.19
CA GLU A 147 -0.29 2.72 12.11
C GLU A 147 -1.20 2.69 13.33
N GLY A 148 -0.65 2.41 14.44
CA GLY A 148 -1.20 2.49 15.78
C GLY A 148 -0.04 2.37 16.75
N ASP A 149 -0.22 2.69 18.03
CA ASP A 149 0.80 2.75 19.08
C ASP A 149 1.63 1.47 19.31
N ARG A 150 1.60 0.51 18.37
CA ARG A 150 2.23 -0.81 18.45
C ARG A 150 3.15 -1.13 17.28
N PHE A 151 3.57 -0.13 16.48
CA PHE A 151 4.56 -0.38 15.45
C PHE A 151 5.91 -0.69 16.12
N THR A 152 6.41 -1.90 15.90
CA THR A 152 7.71 -2.33 16.42
C THR A 152 8.71 -2.45 15.28
N VAL A 153 9.74 -1.63 15.32
CA VAL A 153 10.87 -1.74 14.40
C VAL A 153 11.60 -3.07 14.65
N TYR A 154 11.88 -3.81 13.59
CA TYR A 154 12.61 -5.07 13.70
C TYR A 154 14.04 -4.84 14.19
N PRO A 155 14.50 -5.55 15.24
CA PRO A 155 15.78 -5.26 15.88
C PRO A 155 17.01 -5.74 15.10
N GLY A 156 16.87 -6.22 13.84
CA GLY A 156 17.99 -6.63 13.00
C GLY A 156 18.70 -7.92 13.44
N THR A 157 18.06 -8.80 14.21
CA THR A 157 18.68 -10.00 14.78
C THR A 157 19.34 -10.90 13.73
N CYS A 158 18.62 -11.25 12.66
CA CYS A 158 19.16 -12.10 11.60
C CYS A 158 20.10 -11.35 10.66
N HIS A 159 19.92 -10.03 10.51
CA HIS A 159 20.87 -9.18 9.79
C HIS A 159 22.26 -9.24 10.46
N ARG A 160 22.32 -9.02 11.78
CA ARG A 160 23.56 -9.17 12.56
C ARG A 160 24.10 -10.60 12.54
N LEU A 161 23.23 -11.62 12.50
CA LEU A 161 23.69 -13.01 12.40
C LEU A 161 24.44 -13.27 11.09
N ILE A 162 23.99 -12.69 9.97
CA ILE A 162 24.66 -12.82 8.67
C ILE A 162 26.03 -12.16 8.69
N ALA A 163 26.13 -10.96 9.27
CA ALA A 163 27.38 -10.23 9.37
C ALA A 163 28.41 -10.93 10.30
N ASN A 164 27.94 -11.47 11.43
CA ASN A 164 28.83 -12.00 12.48
C ASN A 164 29.12 -13.50 12.34
N ASP A 165 28.18 -14.29 11.81
CA ASP A 165 28.31 -15.75 11.66
C ASP A 165 27.60 -16.25 10.40
N PRO A 166 28.12 -15.95 9.19
CA PRO A 166 27.52 -16.39 7.93
C PRO A 166 27.53 -17.93 7.77
N GLN A 167 28.44 -18.63 8.43
CA GLN A 167 28.50 -20.09 8.39
C GLN A 167 27.27 -20.72 9.08
N ARG A 168 26.85 -20.15 10.20
CA ARG A 168 25.64 -20.60 10.90
C ARG A 168 24.40 -20.38 10.05
N VAL A 169 24.32 -19.27 9.31
CA VAL A 169 23.22 -19.03 8.35
C VAL A 169 23.20 -20.08 7.27
N LYS A 170 24.37 -20.40 6.65
CA LYS A 170 24.51 -21.47 5.64
C LYS A 170 24.08 -22.84 6.19
N GLN A 171 24.49 -23.19 7.40
CA GLN A 171 24.11 -24.44 8.06
C GLN A 171 22.59 -24.52 8.26
N ARG A 172 21.96 -23.45 8.75
CA ARG A 172 20.50 -23.40 8.96
C ARG A 172 19.73 -23.54 7.65
N LEU A 173 20.17 -22.88 6.58
CA LEU A 173 19.59 -23.03 5.25
C LEU A 173 19.75 -24.47 4.72
N ALA A 174 20.95 -25.06 4.87
CA ALA A 174 21.22 -26.42 4.46
C ALA A 174 20.41 -27.46 5.25
N SER A 175 20.10 -27.18 6.53
CA SER A 175 19.24 -27.99 7.38
C SER A 175 17.74 -27.85 7.06
N GLY A 176 17.38 -26.96 6.13
CA GLY A 176 15.98 -26.71 5.79
C GLY A 176 15.19 -25.90 6.84
N ASP A 177 15.89 -25.15 7.72
CA ASP A 177 15.24 -24.34 8.73
C ASP A 177 14.25 -23.37 8.07
N ARG A 178 13.02 -23.35 8.62
CA ARG A 178 11.98 -22.44 8.15
C ARG A 178 12.40 -20.99 8.32
N HIS A 179 12.34 -20.20 7.25
CA HIS A 179 12.71 -18.79 7.26
C HIS A 179 11.81 -17.96 6.36
N SER A 180 11.74 -16.67 6.65
CA SER A 180 11.21 -15.64 5.76
C SER A 180 12.37 -14.91 5.08
N LEU A 181 12.08 -14.10 4.06
CA LEU A 181 13.04 -13.19 3.45
C LEU A 181 12.72 -11.75 3.86
N ARG A 182 13.75 -11.02 4.27
CA ARG A 182 13.65 -9.59 4.58
C ARG A 182 14.45 -8.76 3.60
N ILE A 183 13.97 -7.55 3.34
CA ILE A 183 14.77 -6.49 2.74
C ILE A 183 15.46 -5.74 3.87
N ALA A 184 16.77 -5.55 3.73
CA ALA A 184 17.57 -4.76 4.65
C ALA A 184 17.32 -3.27 4.39
N THR A 185 17.28 -2.48 5.44
CA THR A 185 17.15 -1.02 5.39
C THR A 185 18.45 -0.34 5.77
N THR A 186 18.70 0.83 5.21
CA THR A 186 19.86 1.66 5.49
C THR A 186 19.49 2.82 6.40
N ASP A 187 20.49 3.47 7.03
CA ASP A 187 20.32 4.72 7.78
C ASP A 187 20.16 5.90 6.78
N THR A 188 19.08 5.81 5.98
CA THR A 188 18.75 6.77 4.93
C THR A 188 17.36 7.33 5.17
N THR A 189 17.22 8.64 5.05
CA THR A 189 15.93 9.31 5.14
C THR A 189 15.29 9.42 3.76
N ILE A 190 14.11 8.86 3.61
CA ILE A 190 13.25 9.03 2.44
C ILE A 190 12.33 10.22 2.67
N ALA A 191 12.39 11.18 1.77
CA ALA A 191 11.52 12.36 1.75
C ALA A 191 10.55 12.25 0.57
N PHE A 192 9.29 12.61 0.79
CA PHE A 192 8.28 12.74 -0.27
C PHE A 192 7.23 13.79 0.11
N HIS A 193 6.52 14.30 -0.88
CA HIS A 193 5.36 15.17 -0.65
C HIS A 193 4.08 14.34 -0.67
N ASP A 194 3.22 14.58 0.31
CA ASP A 194 1.87 14.02 0.37
C ASP A 194 0.85 15.15 0.17
N GLU A 195 -0.13 14.94 -0.71
CA GLU A 195 -1.13 15.94 -1.06
C GLU A 195 -1.99 16.39 0.14
N VAL A 196 -2.12 15.55 1.16
CA VAL A 196 -2.93 15.85 2.35
C VAL A 196 -2.06 16.24 3.54
N PHE A 197 -0.99 15.49 3.81
CA PHE A 197 -0.15 15.67 5.00
C PHE A 197 1.15 16.46 4.74
N GLY A 198 1.35 16.96 3.51
CA GLY A 198 2.52 17.78 3.16
C GLY A 198 3.83 16.99 3.13
N ASN A 199 4.93 17.65 3.42
CA ASN A 199 6.25 17.03 3.34
C ASN A 199 6.47 15.99 4.45
N GLN A 200 6.81 14.78 4.05
CA GLN A 200 7.04 13.64 4.91
C GLN A 200 8.51 13.21 4.85
N HIS A 201 9.05 12.77 5.99
CA HIS A 201 10.43 12.33 6.13
C HIS A 201 10.46 11.12 7.08
N TYR A 202 10.99 9.99 6.61
CA TYR A 202 11.14 8.79 7.42
C TYR A 202 12.54 8.21 7.25
N ASN A 203 13.24 7.99 8.35
CA ASN A 203 14.49 7.24 8.35
C ASN A 203 14.19 5.75 8.28
N LEU A 204 14.70 5.07 7.24
CA LEU A 204 14.36 3.66 6.99
C LEU A 204 14.80 2.75 8.13
N ALA A 205 15.99 2.93 8.70
CA ALA A 205 16.50 2.07 9.76
C ALA A 205 15.80 2.35 11.11
N GLN A 206 15.51 3.62 11.41
CA GLN A 206 15.00 4.04 12.72
C GLN A 206 13.47 3.98 12.80
N ASP A 207 12.77 4.38 11.72
CA ASP A 207 11.31 4.49 11.72
C ASP A 207 10.62 3.23 11.16
N ILE A 208 11.29 2.41 10.36
CA ILE A 208 10.69 1.28 9.64
C ILE A 208 11.37 -0.04 10.00
N GLY A 209 12.70 -0.13 9.84
CA GLY A 209 13.49 -1.35 10.03
C GLY A 209 13.32 -2.38 8.91
N ASP A 210 14.16 -3.41 8.97
CA ASP A 210 14.17 -4.48 7.97
C ASP A 210 12.83 -5.19 7.90
N THR A 211 12.22 -5.21 6.71
CA THR A 211 10.84 -5.65 6.53
C THR A 211 10.77 -6.97 5.74
N ILE A 212 9.84 -7.85 6.11
CA ILE A 212 9.60 -9.10 5.39
C ILE A 212 9.06 -8.78 3.98
N VAL A 213 9.73 -9.34 2.97
CA VAL A 213 9.29 -9.29 1.56
C VAL A 213 8.68 -10.62 1.10
N ARG A 214 9.09 -11.76 1.71
CA ARG A 214 8.46 -13.06 1.49
C ARG A 214 8.35 -13.81 2.82
N ARG A 215 7.15 -14.29 3.11
CA ARG A 215 6.85 -15.07 4.32
C ARG A 215 7.43 -16.48 4.21
N SER A 216 7.59 -17.14 5.36
CA SER A 216 8.11 -18.51 5.42
C SER A 216 7.15 -19.58 4.88
N ASP A 217 5.91 -19.24 4.59
CA ASP A 217 4.93 -20.08 3.87
C ASP A 217 4.92 -19.80 2.36
N GLY A 218 5.81 -18.93 1.88
CA GLY A 218 5.98 -18.63 0.46
C GLY A 218 5.20 -17.41 -0.04
N ILE A 219 4.26 -16.86 0.74
CA ILE A 219 3.45 -15.71 0.34
C ILE A 219 4.33 -14.45 0.33
N TYR A 220 4.23 -13.65 -0.73
CA TYR A 220 4.88 -12.34 -0.82
C TYR A 220 4.18 -11.34 0.12
N SER A 221 4.97 -10.44 0.70
CA SER A 221 4.40 -9.42 1.57
C SER A 221 3.65 -8.36 0.78
N TYR A 222 2.73 -7.71 1.46
CA TYR A 222 2.03 -6.54 0.94
C TYR A 222 3.00 -5.50 0.37
N GLN A 223 4.07 -5.18 1.10
CA GLN A 223 5.04 -4.14 0.70
C GLN A 223 5.73 -4.45 -0.63
N LEU A 224 6.12 -5.70 -0.86
CA LEU A 224 6.72 -6.09 -2.14
C LEU A 224 5.66 -6.12 -3.25
N ALA A 225 4.54 -6.82 -3.02
CA ALA A 225 3.52 -7.05 -4.04
C ALA A 225 2.95 -5.75 -4.60
N VAL A 226 2.53 -4.81 -3.73
CA VAL A 226 1.95 -3.54 -4.20
C VAL A 226 2.97 -2.67 -4.93
N THR A 227 4.26 -2.70 -4.52
CA THR A 227 5.29 -1.90 -5.19
C THR A 227 5.61 -2.46 -6.58
N VAL A 228 5.69 -3.78 -6.70
CA VAL A 228 5.88 -4.46 -8.00
C VAL A 228 4.69 -4.19 -8.93
N ASP A 229 3.48 -4.31 -8.40
CA ASP A 229 2.26 -4.07 -9.18
C ASP A 229 2.15 -2.61 -9.62
N ASP A 230 2.42 -1.66 -8.73
CA ASP A 230 2.35 -0.24 -9.07
C ASP A 230 3.39 0.12 -10.15
N LEU A 231 4.58 -0.52 -10.13
CA LEU A 231 5.59 -0.39 -11.20
C LEU A 231 5.12 -0.98 -12.53
N ASP A 232 4.68 -2.24 -12.51
CA ASP A 232 4.29 -2.96 -13.73
C ASP A 232 3.02 -2.39 -14.38
N MET A 233 2.07 -1.92 -13.55
CA MET A 233 0.82 -1.31 -14.02
C MET A 233 0.97 0.18 -14.40
N GLY A 234 2.14 0.78 -14.24
CA GLY A 234 2.39 2.20 -14.52
C GLY A 234 1.59 3.14 -13.60
N ILE A 235 1.44 2.79 -12.32
CA ILE A 235 0.71 3.61 -11.36
C ILE A 235 1.56 4.79 -10.93
N THR A 236 1.03 5.99 -11.11
CA THR A 236 1.68 7.27 -10.77
C THR A 236 0.83 8.17 -9.88
N ASP A 237 -0.41 7.76 -9.54
CA ASP A 237 -1.27 8.45 -8.58
C ASP A 237 -1.76 7.47 -7.50
N ILE A 238 -1.24 7.64 -6.27
CA ILE A 238 -1.43 6.71 -5.15
C ILE A 238 -2.23 7.37 -4.04
N VAL A 239 -3.55 7.10 -4.03
CA VAL A 239 -4.46 7.56 -2.98
C VAL A 239 -4.90 6.38 -2.12
N ARG A 240 -4.82 6.53 -0.77
CA ARG A 240 -5.16 5.49 0.21
C ARG A 240 -5.31 6.04 1.63
N GLY A 241 -5.60 5.21 2.61
CA GLY A 241 -5.67 5.63 4.02
C GLY A 241 -4.31 6.00 4.62
N ARG A 242 -4.28 6.97 5.54
CA ARG A 242 -3.05 7.47 6.19
C ARG A 242 -2.32 6.43 7.04
N ASP A 243 -2.95 5.31 7.33
CA ASP A 243 -2.30 4.17 7.98
C ASP A 243 -1.15 3.56 7.17
N LEU A 244 -1.09 3.89 5.90
CA LEU A 244 -0.01 3.50 5.00
C LEU A 244 1.01 4.63 4.75
N LEU A 245 0.86 5.79 5.40
CA LEU A 245 1.72 6.96 5.18
C LEU A 245 3.20 6.64 5.46
N ARG A 246 3.51 6.03 6.60
CA ARG A 246 4.87 5.59 6.93
C ARG A 246 5.39 4.53 5.96
N SER A 247 4.53 3.60 5.56
CA SER A 247 4.89 2.52 4.63
C SER A 247 5.29 3.02 3.26
N ASN A 248 4.83 4.22 2.89
CA ASN A 248 5.17 4.84 1.62
C ASN A 248 6.68 5.01 1.45
N ALA A 249 7.41 5.39 2.51
CA ALA A 249 8.87 5.51 2.46
C ALA A 249 9.56 4.17 2.13
N LEU A 250 9.08 3.05 2.70
CA LEU A 250 9.57 1.71 2.36
C LEU A 250 9.26 1.33 0.91
N GLN A 251 8.06 1.65 0.45
CA GLN A 251 7.65 1.34 -0.93
C GLN A 251 8.46 2.17 -1.94
N ILE A 252 8.75 3.42 -1.65
CA ILE A 252 9.68 4.24 -2.44
C ILE A 252 11.07 3.60 -2.47
N TYR A 253 11.56 3.09 -1.33
CA TYR A 253 12.84 2.40 -1.26
C TYR A 253 12.86 1.13 -2.11
N ILE A 254 11.84 0.26 -1.97
CA ILE A 254 11.71 -0.97 -2.77
C ILE A 254 11.60 -0.64 -4.27
N ARG A 255 10.80 0.38 -4.64
CA ARG A 255 10.66 0.84 -6.02
C ARG A 255 12.02 1.24 -6.62
N LYS A 256 12.79 2.06 -5.90
CA LYS A 256 14.13 2.49 -6.35
C LYS A 256 15.07 1.30 -6.49
N ALA A 257 15.05 0.37 -5.55
CA ALA A 257 15.85 -0.84 -5.61
C ALA A 257 15.48 -1.73 -6.81
N LEU A 258 14.19 -1.89 -7.10
CA LEU A 258 13.71 -2.65 -8.26
C LEU A 258 14.15 -2.02 -9.58
N ILE A 259 14.03 -0.70 -9.70
CA ILE A 259 14.47 0.04 -10.89
C ILE A 259 15.99 -0.11 -11.07
N ALA A 260 16.77 0.06 -10.00
CA ALA A 260 18.23 -0.13 -10.03
C ALA A 260 18.63 -1.56 -10.41
N ALA A 261 17.82 -2.55 -10.01
CA ALA A 261 18.01 -3.96 -10.38
C ALA A 261 17.58 -4.29 -11.82
N GLY A 262 17.09 -3.31 -12.58
CA GLY A 262 16.64 -3.50 -13.97
C GLY A 262 15.22 -4.07 -14.11
N PHE A 263 14.37 -3.95 -13.08
CA PHE A 263 12.97 -4.33 -13.21
C PHE A 263 12.28 -3.46 -14.27
N GLN A 264 11.59 -4.11 -15.20
CA GLN A 264 10.88 -3.42 -16.28
C GLN A 264 9.64 -2.72 -15.71
N SER A 265 9.59 -1.40 -15.84
CA SER A 265 8.43 -0.59 -15.46
C SER A 265 7.66 -0.16 -16.70
N SER A 266 6.32 -0.05 -16.59
CA SER A 266 5.50 0.51 -17.65
C SER A 266 5.63 2.02 -17.79
N GLU A 267 6.19 2.69 -16.76
CA GLU A 267 6.48 4.12 -16.77
C GLU A 267 7.98 4.39 -16.69
N PRO A 268 8.46 5.55 -17.14
CA PRO A 268 9.85 5.95 -16.95
C PRO A 268 10.29 5.86 -15.47
N ALA A 269 11.54 5.50 -15.26
CA ALA A 269 12.10 5.32 -13.91
C ALA A 269 12.01 6.60 -13.05
N ASP A 270 12.05 7.76 -13.68
CA ASP A 270 11.95 9.09 -13.10
C ASP A 270 10.53 9.67 -13.09
N ALA A 271 9.52 8.89 -13.47
CA ALA A 271 8.13 9.33 -13.45
C ALA A 271 7.77 9.90 -12.07
N ALA A 272 7.24 11.11 -12.05
CA ALA A 272 6.75 11.73 -10.83
C ALA A 272 5.53 10.97 -10.30
N ILE A 273 5.55 10.58 -9.03
CA ILE A 273 4.43 9.90 -8.37
C ILE A 273 3.77 10.88 -7.41
N SER A 274 2.46 11.02 -7.55
CA SER A 274 1.60 11.72 -6.60
C SER A 274 1.21 10.75 -5.48
N TYR A 275 1.32 11.22 -4.24
CA TYR A 275 0.90 10.49 -3.04
C TYR A 275 -0.14 11.30 -2.28
N ALA A 276 -1.24 10.67 -1.93
CA ALA A 276 -2.24 11.27 -1.07
C ALA A 276 -2.73 10.24 -0.05
N HIS A 277 -2.55 10.52 1.22
CA HIS A 277 -3.06 9.71 2.30
C HIS A 277 -4.26 10.39 2.93
N LEU A 278 -5.39 9.69 2.98
CA LEU A 278 -6.65 10.22 3.50
C LEU A 278 -6.71 10.00 5.02
N PRO A 279 -7.27 10.97 5.78
CA PRO A 279 -7.61 10.76 7.18
C PRO A 279 -8.43 9.48 7.36
N LEU A 280 -8.25 8.80 8.48
CA LEU A 280 -8.98 7.56 8.75
C LEU A 280 -10.40 7.85 9.24
N ILE A 281 -11.21 6.80 9.24
CA ILE A 281 -12.53 6.82 9.86
C ILE A 281 -12.47 5.90 11.06
N ASP A 282 -12.67 6.46 12.24
CA ASP A 282 -12.69 5.78 13.53
C ASP A 282 -14.11 5.75 14.11
N ASN A 283 -14.38 4.82 15.01
CA ASN A 283 -15.58 4.84 15.81
C ASN A 283 -15.47 5.87 16.96
N ALA A 284 -16.57 6.09 17.69
CA ALA A 284 -16.61 7.02 18.82
C ALA A 284 -15.62 6.67 19.96
N ALA A 285 -15.09 5.45 19.99
CA ALA A 285 -14.07 5.02 20.96
C ALA A 285 -12.63 5.27 20.44
N GLY A 286 -12.45 5.95 19.31
CA GLY A 286 -11.13 6.20 18.70
C GLY A 286 -10.49 4.92 18.15
N GLN A 287 -11.29 3.89 17.86
CA GLN A 287 -10.81 2.66 17.24
C GLN A 287 -11.22 2.67 15.77
N ARG A 288 -10.33 2.19 14.91
CA ARG A 288 -10.65 1.99 13.49
C ARG A 288 -11.94 1.24 13.32
N LEU A 289 -12.74 1.68 12.35
CA LEU A 289 -13.89 0.92 11.88
C LEU A 289 -13.41 -0.47 11.46
N ALA A 290 -13.58 -1.43 12.36
CA ALA A 290 -13.21 -2.81 12.08
C ALA A 290 -14.35 -3.47 11.29
N LYS A 291 -14.02 -4.47 10.46
CA LYS A 291 -14.98 -5.37 9.77
C LYS A 291 -16.06 -5.99 10.69
N ARG A 292 -15.98 -5.80 12.00
CA ARG A 292 -16.93 -6.30 12.99
C ARG A 292 -18.15 -5.39 13.17
N GLU A 293 -18.07 -4.14 12.72
CA GLU A 293 -19.22 -3.21 12.75
C GLU A 293 -20.06 -3.43 11.47
N ARG A 294 -20.91 -4.45 11.53
CA ARG A 294 -21.77 -4.88 10.40
C ARG A 294 -22.64 -3.77 9.83
N SER A 295 -23.00 -2.77 10.62
CA SER A 295 -23.85 -1.64 10.20
C SER A 295 -23.27 -0.78 9.09
N LEU A 296 -21.97 -0.90 8.80
CA LEU A 296 -21.26 -0.11 7.78
C LEU A 296 -21.05 -0.88 6.46
N ASP A 297 -21.51 -2.12 6.40
CA ASP A 297 -21.41 -3.00 5.22
C ASP A 297 -22.39 -2.53 4.14
N LEU A 298 -21.92 -2.37 2.89
CA LEU A 298 -22.74 -1.92 1.77
C LEU A 298 -23.95 -2.84 1.54
N GLY A 299 -23.83 -4.14 1.78
CA GLY A 299 -24.95 -5.07 1.62
C GLY A 299 -26.06 -4.84 2.63
N ILE A 300 -25.72 -4.45 3.84
CA ILE A 300 -26.72 -4.10 4.85
C ILE A 300 -27.37 -2.76 4.47
N LEU A 301 -26.57 -1.77 4.10
CA LEU A 301 -27.08 -0.46 3.68
C LEU A 301 -28.04 -0.59 2.49
N THR A 302 -27.65 -1.32 1.45
CA THR A 302 -28.49 -1.53 0.26
C THR A 302 -29.77 -2.32 0.58
N ALA A 303 -29.71 -3.30 1.49
CA ALA A 303 -30.90 -4.05 1.94
C ALA A 303 -31.92 -3.15 2.68
N HIS A 304 -31.48 -2.05 3.29
CA HIS A 304 -32.35 -1.04 3.90
C HIS A 304 -32.78 0.07 2.91
N GLY A 305 -32.48 -0.09 1.62
CA GLY A 305 -32.89 0.86 0.59
C GLY A 305 -31.98 2.10 0.47
N VAL A 306 -30.81 2.08 1.09
CA VAL A 306 -29.82 3.17 0.95
C VAL A 306 -29.33 3.24 -0.50
N THR A 307 -29.35 4.45 -1.06
CA THR A 307 -28.98 4.70 -2.46
C THR A 307 -27.48 4.95 -2.63
N ALA A 308 -26.97 4.76 -3.84
CA ALA A 308 -25.58 5.09 -4.19
C ALA A 308 -25.25 6.56 -3.90
N GLN A 309 -26.20 7.48 -4.19
CA GLN A 309 -26.06 8.90 -3.93
C GLN A 309 -25.91 9.23 -2.44
N GLN A 310 -26.60 8.52 -1.56
CA GLN A 310 -26.43 8.70 -0.11
C GLN A 310 -25.03 8.24 0.31
N ILE A 311 -24.55 7.11 -0.19
CA ILE A 311 -23.23 6.58 0.15
C ILE A 311 -22.11 7.50 -0.37
N ILE A 312 -22.16 7.89 -1.64
CA ILE A 312 -21.19 8.81 -2.23
C ILE A 312 -21.23 10.16 -1.53
N GLY A 313 -22.43 10.70 -1.28
CA GLY A 313 -22.61 11.97 -0.58
C GLY A 313 -22.01 11.94 0.82
N TYR A 314 -22.20 10.85 1.57
CA TYR A 314 -21.60 10.66 2.89
C TYR A 314 -20.06 10.62 2.83
N CYS A 315 -19.51 9.86 1.88
CA CYS A 315 -18.05 9.79 1.69
C CYS A 315 -17.46 11.13 1.21
N ALA A 316 -18.15 11.85 0.32
CA ALA A 316 -17.76 13.18 -0.14
C ALA A 316 -17.79 14.21 1.01
N TRP A 317 -18.77 14.13 1.90
CA TRP A 317 -18.83 14.94 3.10
C TRP A 317 -17.64 14.64 4.04
N LEU A 318 -17.31 13.37 4.28
CA LEU A 318 -16.12 12.97 5.05
C LEU A 318 -14.81 13.46 4.42
N LEU A 319 -14.73 13.56 3.10
CA LEU A 319 -13.60 14.16 2.37
C LEU A 319 -13.55 15.70 2.50
N GLY A 320 -14.58 16.33 3.07
CA GLY A 320 -14.67 17.79 3.18
C GLY A 320 -15.21 18.50 1.93
N LEU A 321 -15.74 17.76 0.94
CA LEU A 321 -16.21 18.35 -0.33
C LEU A 321 -17.54 19.11 -0.18
N GLN A 322 -18.25 18.89 0.92
CA GLN A 322 -19.51 19.58 1.27
C GLN A 322 -19.32 20.58 2.43
N GLY A 323 -18.08 21.10 2.60
CA GLY A 323 -17.67 21.91 3.73
C GLY A 323 -17.09 21.07 4.87
N ASN A 324 -16.70 21.75 5.98
CA ASN A 324 -16.11 21.04 7.11
C ASN A 324 -17.11 20.07 7.76
N PRO A 325 -16.83 18.76 7.86
CA PRO A 325 -17.71 17.78 8.49
C PRO A 325 -18.13 18.10 9.94
N GLU A 326 -17.33 18.88 10.67
CA GLU A 326 -17.67 19.31 12.04
C GLU A 326 -18.83 20.32 12.09
N HIS A 327 -19.10 21.01 10.97
CA HIS A 327 -20.07 22.10 10.89
C HIS A 327 -21.17 21.91 9.84
N THR A 328 -21.10 20.86 9.03
CA THR A 328 -22.04 20.56 7.96
C THR A 328 -22.66 19.17 8.14
N LYS A 329 -23.74 18.91 7.44
CA LYS A 329 -24.36 17.56 7.39
C LYS A 329 -24.24 17.00 5.97
N PRO A 330 -24.06 15.66 5.84
CA PRO A 330 -23.96 15.04 4.54
C PRO A 330 -25.23 15.23 3.71
N GLN A 331 -25.05 15.47 2.41
CA GLN A 331 -26.14 15.52 1.43
C GLN A 331 -25.91 14.43 0.37
N PRO A 332 -26.95 13.78 -0.12
CA PRO A 332 -26.83 12.83 -1.23
C PRO A 332 -26.19 13.51 -2.45
N MET A 333 -25.28 12.80 -3.12
CA MET A 333 -24.48 13.28 -4.24
C MET A 333 -24.04 12.10 -5.09
N ASN A 334 -24.02 12.22 -6.41
CA ASN A 334 -23.43 11.19 -7.26
C ASN A 334 -21.91 11.44 -7.47
N ALA A 335 -21.22 10.47 -8.07
CA ALA A 335 -19.77 10.55 -8.26
C ALA A 335 -19.35 11.74 -9.15
N ALA A 336 -20.13 12.08 -10.17
CA ALA A 336 -19.84 13.21 -11.07
C ALA A 336 -20.03 14.56 -10.36
N GLU A 337 -21.03 14.70 -9.50
CA GLU A 337 -21.22 15.87 -8.64
C GLU A 337 -20.04 16.01 -7.65
N ALA A 338 -19.63 14.90 -7.02
CA ALA A 338 -18.48 14.90 -6.13
C ALA A 338 -17.18 15.29 -6.87
N LEU A 339 -17.03 14.90 -8.13
CA LEU A 339 -15.90 15.28 -8.98
C LEU A 339 -15.86 16.79 -9.25
N GLY A 340 -17.02 17.40 -9.44
CA GLY A 340 -17.15 18.86 -9.57
C GLY A 340 -16.54 19.62 -8.38
N GLU A 341 -16.86 19.16 -7.17
CA GLU A 341 -16.48 19.77 -5.89
C GLU A 341 -15.06 19.38 -5.43
N PHE A 342 -14.46 18.36 -6.04
CA PHE A 342 -13.19 17.82 -5.57
C PHE A 342 -12.01 18.78 -5.76
N SER A 343 -11.26 18.97 -4.67
CA SER A 343 -9.92 19.54 -4.66
C SER A 343 -9.12 19.04 -3.46
N TRP A 344 -7.83 18.86 -3.62
CA TRP A 344 -6.96 18.52 -2.49
C TRP A 344 -6.96 19.61 -1.40
N SER A 345 -7.24 20.87 -1.73
CA SER A 345 -7.38 21.94 -0.74
C SER A 345 -8.57 21.71 0.19
N ALA A 346 -9.69 21.18 -0.32
CA ALA A 346 -10.85 20.83 0.51
C ALA A 346 -10.53 19.68 1.47
N VAL A 347 -9.84 18.64 0.98
CA VAL A 347 -9.43 17.50 1.81
C VAL A 347 -8.44 17.94 2.91
N ARG A 348 -7.46 18.79 2.56
CA ARG A 348 -6.46 19.33 3.48
C ARG A 348 -7.01 20.29 4.53
N ALA A 349 -8.17 20.85 4.32
CA ALA A 349 -8.78 21.79 5.27
C ALA A 349 -8.99 21.16 6.66
N ASN A 350 -9.14 19.81 6.72
CA ASN A 350 -9.15 19.08 7.95
C ASN A 350 -8.41 17.73 7.77
N THR A 351 -7.24 17.60 8.37
CA THR A 351 -6.39 16.39 8.33
C THR A 351 -6.61 15.44 9.50
N SER A 352 -7.49 15.80 10.46
CA SER A 352 -7.84 14.94 11.59
C SER A 352 -8.61 13.70 11.11
N ASP A 353 -8.47 12.59 11.81
CA ASP A 353 -9.29 11.41 11.58
C ASP A 353 -10.77 11.72 11.83
N ARG A 354 -11.63 11.09 11.05
CA ARG A 354 -13.07 11.26 11.15
C ARG A 354 -13.61 10.34 12.24
N VAL A 355 -14.36 10.90 13.15
CA VAL A 355 -15.08 10.10 14.15
C VAL A 355 -16.49 9.86 13.62
N LEU A 356 -16.86 8.58 13.43
CA LEU A 356 -18.18 8.21 13.03
C LEU A 356 -19.09 8.18 14.26
N ASP A 357 -20.05 9.13 14.32
CA ASP A 357 -21.14 9.07 15.27
C ASP A 357 -22.22 8.13 14.75
N GLN A 358 -22.48 7.03 15.48
CA GLN A 358 -23.44 6.00 15.05
C GLN A 358 -24.87 6.51 14.98
N ALA A 359 -25.25 7.46 15.82
CA ALA A 359 -26.62 8.02 15.82
C ALA A 359 -26.83 8.93 14.61
N GLU A 360 -25.84 9.77 14.29
CA GLU A 360 -25.89 10.60 13.07
C GLU A 360 -25.83 9.76 11.81
N PHE A 361 -25.01 8.72 11.79
CA PHE A 361 -24.94 7.76 10.69
C PHE A 361 -26.29 7.09 10.44
N ASN A 362 -26.88 6.55 11.50
CA ASN A 362 -28.20 5.89 11.40
C ASN A 362 -29.28 6.88 10.95
N ALA A 363 -29.28 8.08 11.48
CA ALA A 363 -30.24 9.12 11.08
C ALA A 363 -30.12 9.52 9.61
N TYR A 364 -28.89 9.61 9.09
CA TYR A 364 -28.65 9.95 7.69
C TYR A 364 -29.11 8.83 6.74
N PHE A 365 -28.84 7.58 7.08
CA PHE A 365 -29.19 6.42 6.25
C PHE A 365 -30.59 5.85 6.50
N GLY A 366 -31.31 6.34 7.53
CA GLY A 366 -32.66 5.87 7.88
C GLY A 366 -32.67 4.46 8.51
N LEU A 367 -31.64 4.15 9.32
CA LEU A 367 -31.43 2.85 9.97
C LEU A 367 -31.97 2.81 11.39
#